data_ef2aad87bc29cd9fcccd469a2f91a078
#
_entry.id   ef2aad87bc29cd9fcccd469a2f91a078
#
_cell.length_a   1.000
_cell.length_b   1.000
_cell.length_c   1.000
_cell.angle_alpha   90.00
_cell.angle_beta   90.00
_cell.angle_gamma   90.00
#
_symmetry.space_group_name_H-M   'P 1'
#
loop_
_entity.id
_entity.type
_entity.pdbx_description
1 polymer ?
#
loop_
_entity_poly.entity_id
_entity_poly.type
_entity_poly.pdbx_seq_one_letter_code
_entity_poly.pdbx_strand_id
1 'polypeptide(L)'
;EGLLVTLPNKYDLLPANASIVEAFKAKGQDSSGPFVWTTYAAVQTLAAGIAKAGEDDPAAVAAAIKAAPVDTVMGPLSWAPNGDLKGFEFGVFQWHADGTSTQVK
;
A
#
# COMPACT_ATOMS: atom_id res chain seq x y z
N GLU A 1 -13.50 20.13 11.37
CA GLU A 1 -14.68 19.88 10.53
C GLU A 1 -14.48 20.52 9.16
N GLY A 2 -14.66 19.73 8.06
CA GLY A 2 -14.60 20.23 6.69
C GLY A 2 -13.20 20.44 6.09
N LEU A 3 -12.11 20.19 6.82
CA LEU A 3 -10.76 20.28 6.29
C LEU A 3 -10.52 19.16 5.26
N LEU A 4 -10.03 19.52 4.08
CA LEU A 4 -9.66 18.56 3.03
C LEU A 4 -8.19 18.19 3.16
N VAL A 5 -7.89 16.91 2.92
CA VAL A 5 -6.55 16.34 2.94
C VAL A 5 -6.41 15.29 1.84
N THR A 6 -5.24 15.19 1.24
CA THR A 6 -4.90 14.09 0.33
C THR A 6 -4.17 12.98 1.11
N LEU A 7 -4.68 11.77 1.02
CA LEU A 7 -4.13 10.59 1.68
C LEU A 7 -4.14 9.40 0.72
N PRO A 8 -3.33 8.35 0.95
CA PRO A 8 -3.51 7.07 0.29
C PRO A 8 -4.94 6.55 0.49
N ASN A 9 -5.43 5.78 -0.47
CA ASN A 9 -6.74 5.13 -0.35
C ASN A 9 -6.81 4.22 0.88
N LYS A 10 -8.04 3.99 1.39
CA LYS A 10 -8.29 3.14 2.57
C LYS A 10 -8.30 1.66 2.17
N TYR A 11 -7.13 1.06 2.11
CA TYR A 11 -6.95 -0.35 1.75
C TYR A 11 -7.43 -1.33 2.84
N ASP A 12 -7.57 -0.87 4.10
CA ASP A 12 -8.18 -1.60 5.20
C ASP A 12 -9.66 -1.93 4.96
N LEU A 13 -10.34 -1.17 4.10
CA LEU A 13 -11.73 -1.39 3.74
C LEU A 13 -11.92 -2.37 2.57
N LEU A 14 -10.84 -2.80 1.93
CA LEU A 14 -10.94 -3.78 0.84
C LEU A 14 -11.28 -5.18 1.39
N PRO A 15 -12.30 -5.86 0.84
CA PRO A 15 -12.66 -7.22 1.28
C PRO A 15 -11.50 -8.21 1.22
N ALA A 16 -10.61 -8.07 0.23
CA ALA A 16 -9.43 -8.92 0.08
C ALA A 16 -8.44 -8.81 1.26
N ASN A 17 -8.47 -7.71 2.01
CA ASN A 17 -7.58 -7.45 3.13
C ASN A 17 -8.20 -7.78 4.50
N ALA A 18 -9.44 -8.25 4.56
CA ALA A 18 -10.17 -8.49 5.80
C ALA A 18 -9.42 -9.39 6.80
N SER A 19 -8.80 -10.45 6.31
CA SER A 19 -8.03 -11.38 7.17
C SER A 19 -6.79 -10.71 7.79
N ILE A 20 -6.16 -9.80 7.07
CA ILE A 20 -5.01 -9.04 7.56
C ILE A 20 -5.45 -8.01 8.59
N VAL A 21 -6.57 -7.33 8.37
CA VAL A 21 -7.19 -6.42 9.36
C VAL A 21 -7.47 -7.15 10.67
N GLU A 22 -8.06 -8.35 10.60
CA GLU A 22 -8.32 -9.16 11.80
C GLU A 22 -7.01 -9.59 12.50
N ALA A 23 -5.94 -9.89 11.74
CA ALA A 23 -4.64 -10.20 12.32
C ALA A 23 -4.01 -9.00 13.05
N PHE A 24 -4.20 -7.78 12.56
CA PHE A 24 -3.81 -6.54 13.27
C PHE A 24 -4.58 -6.41 14.59
N LYS A 25 -5.90 -6.55 14.54
CA LYS A 25 -6.77 -6.49 15.73
C LYS A 25 -6.40 -7.52 16.78
N ALA A 26 -6.12 -8.76 16.36
CA ALA A 26 -5.71 -9.82 17.27
C ALA A 26 -4.42 -9.52 18.05
N LYS A 27 -3.57 -8.63 17.47
CA LYS A 27 -2.33 -8.13 18.11
C LYS A 27 -2.53 -6.81 18.86
N GLY A 28 -3.76 -6.31 18.95
CA GLY A 28 -4.07 -5.02 19.57
C GLY A 28 -3.52 -3.83 18.77
N GLN A 29 -3.33 -3.99 17.44
CA GLN A 29 -2.81 -2.96 16.55
C GLN A 29 -3.90 -2.40 15.66
N ASP A 30 -3.79 -1.10 15.35
CA ASP A 30 -4.68 -0.40 14.42
C ASP A 30 -4.10 -0.43 13.01
N SER A 31 -4.91 -0.87 12.05
CA SER A 31 -4.58 -0.92 10.62
C SER A 31 -5.11 0.27 9.82
N SER A 32 -5.80 1.23 10.45
CA SER A 32 -6.44 2.36 9.75
C SER A 32 -5.50 3.50 9.38
N GLY A 33 -4.25 3.46 9.85
CA GLY A 33 -3.25 4.49 9.59
C GLY A 33 -2.95 4.65 8.09
N PRO A 34 -2.72 5.90 7.61
CA PRO A 34 -2.65 6.19 6.18
C PRO A 34 -1.47 5.53 5.45
N PHE A 35 -0.41 5.16 6.16
CA PHE A 35 0.78 4.54 5.58
C PHE A 35 0.99 3.07 5.95
N VAL A 36 0.10 2.46 6.71
CA VAL A 36 0.19 1.05 7.12
C VAL A 36 0.23 0.13 5.90
N TRP A 37 -0.72 0.31 4.99
CA TRP A 37 -0.88 -0.57 3.82
C TRP A 37 0.16 -0.33 2.74
N THR A 38 0.56 0.92 2.53
CA THR A 38 1.65 1.25 1.59
C THR A 38 2.98 0.67 2.06
N THR A 39 3.26 0.71 3.38
CA THR A 39 4.45 0.08 3.95
C THR A 39 4.38 -1.46 3.87
N TYR A 40 3.22 -2.04 4.13
CA TYR A 40 3.00 -3.48 3.97
C TYR A 40 3.27 -3.92 2.53
N ALA A 41 2.71 -3.21 1.55
CA ALA A 41 2.92 -3.47 0.13
C ALA A 41 4.39 -3.30 -0.28
N ALA A 42 5.12 -2.35 0.31
CA ALA A 42 6.55 -2.17 0.05
C ALA A 42 7.35 -3.39 0.49
N VAL A 43 7.04 -3.96 1.65
CA VAL A 43 7.69 -5.21 2.13
C VAL A 43 7.34 -6.40 1.24
N GLN A 44 6.07 -6.54 0.83
CA GLN A 44 5.66 -7.58 -0.13
C GLN A 44 6.41 -7.45 -1.46
N THR A 45 6.54 -6.22 -1.98
CA THR A 45 7.26 -5.93 -3.22
C THR A 45 8.72 -6.32 -3.12
N LEU A 46 9.38 -5.96 -2.02
CA LEU A 46 10.79 -6.29 -1.80
C LEU A 46 10.99 -7.81 -1.70
N ALA A 47 10.16 -8.50 -0.92
CA ALA A 47 10.21 -9.94 -0.79
C ALA A 47 10.00 -10.66 -2.13
N ALA A 48 9.02 -10.22 -2.92
CA ALA A 48 8.78 -10.74 -4.26
C ALA A 48 9.95 -10.50 -5.21
N GLY A 49 10.58 -9.32 -5.12
CA GLY A 49 11.75 -8.96 -5.92
C GLY A 49 12.96 -9.86 -5.61
N ILE A 50 13.25 -10.08 -4.33
CA ILE A 50 14.32 -10.99 -3.89
C ILE A 50 14.04 -12.43 -4.35
N ALA A 51 12.83 -12.92 -4.15
CA ALA A 51 12.44 -14.27 -4.58
C ALA A 51 12.58 -14.45 -6.09
N LYS A 52 12.22 -13.43 -6.87
CA LYS A 52 12.29 -13.46 -8.33
C LYS A 52 13.72 -13.31 -8.86
N ALA A 53 14.54 -12.48 -8.22
CA ALA A 53 15.95 -12.32 -8.56
C ALA A 53 16.77 -13.57 -8.19
N GLY A 54 16.35 -14.30 -7.14
CA GLY A 54 17.09 -15.43 -6.58
C GLY A 54 18.33 -15.02 -5.78
N GLU A 55 18.49 -13.75 -5.51
CA GLU A 55 19.61 -13.15 -4.79
C GLU A 55 19.19 -11.83 -4.15
N ASP A 56 20.02 -11.29 -3.25
CA ASP A 56 19.76 -10.04 -2.52
C ASP A 56 20.56 -8.83 -3.07
N ASP A 57 21.20 -8.98 -4.24
CA ASP A 57 21.85 -7.85 -4.91
C ASP A 57 20.82 -6.76 -5.26
N PRO A 58 21.00 -5.52 -4.79
CA PRO A 58 20.02 -4.44 -4.98
C PRO A 58 19.68 -4.15 -6.44
N ALA A 59 20.66 -4.26 -7.35
CA ALA A 59 20.43 -3.99 -8.76
C ALA A 59 19.59 -5.10 -9.42
N ALA A 60 19.87 -6.37 -9.10
CA ALA A 60 19.11 -7.52 -9.57
C ALA A 60 17.67 -7.50 -9.03
N VAL A 61 17.49 -7.20 -7.75
CA VAL A 61 16.18 -7.07 -7.11
C VAL A 61 15.36 -5.93 -7.75
N ALA A 62 15.95 -4.76 -7.95
CA ALA A 62 15.30 -3.63 -8.60
C ALA A 62 14.87 -3.95 -10.04
N ALA A 63 15.72 -4.65 -10.80
CA ALA A 63 15.39 -5.11 -12.15
C ALA A 63 14.23 -6.11 -12.13
N ALA A 64 14.24 -7.06 -11.20
CA ALA A 64 13.17 -8.05 -11.04
C ALA A 64 11.82 -7.43 -10.70
N ILE A 65 11.79 -6.43 -9.81
CA ILE A 65 10.59 -5.67 -9.44
C ILE A 65 10.02 -4.92 -10.65
N LYS A 66 10.87 -4.29 -11.46
CA LYS A 66 10.44 -3.52 -12.64
C LYS A 66 9.98 -4.39 -13.81
N ALA A 67 10.38 -5.65 -13.85
CA ALA A 67 10.14 -6.52 -15.00
C ALA A 67 8.69 -6.97 -15.16
N ALA A 68 7.91 -7.05 -14.08
CA ALA A 68 6.50 -7.48 -14.11
C ALA A 68 5.74 -6.96 -12.89
N PRO A 69 4.40 -6.86 -12.96
CA PRO A 69 3.59 -6.50 -11.81
C PRO A 69 3.82 -7.42 -10.60
N VAL A 70 3.72 -6.85 -9.41
CA VAL A 70 3.80 -7.56 -8.13
C VAL A 70 2.44 -7.47 -7.44
N ASP A 71 1.88 -8.61 -7.06
CA ASP A 71 0.63 -8.67 -6.30
C ASP A 71 0.87 -8.25 -4.84
N THR A 72 0.09 -7.30 -4.38
CA THR A 72 0.20 -6.74 -3.03
C THR A 72 -1.17 -6.51 -2.41
N VAL A 73 -1.18 -6.13 -1.13
CA VAL A 73 -2.40 -5.69 -0.42
C VAL A 73 -3.05 -4.44 -1.03
N MET A 74 -2.33 -3.71 -1.88
CA MET A 74 -2.84 -2.59 -2.67
C MET A 74 -3.33 -3.01 -4.06
N GLY A 75 -3.33 -4.29 -4.37
CA GLY A 75 -3.52 -4.84 -5.70
C GLY A 75 -2.20 -5.01 -6.46
N PRO A 76 -2.24 -5.32 -7.76
CA PRO A 76 -1.04 -5.45 -8.57
C PRO A 76 -0.36 -4.09 -8.76
N LEU A 77 0.92 -4.00 -8.38
CA LEU A 77 1.74 -2.81 -8.54
C LEU A 77 2.76 -3.00 -9.65
N SER A 78 3.01 -1.96 -10.43
CA SER A 78 4.04 -1.95 -11.47
C SER A 78 4.78 -0.61 -11.48
N TRP A 79 6.01 -0.62 -12.00
CA TRP A 79 6.90 0.54 -11.97
C TRP A 79 7.38 0.95 -13.36
N ALA A 80 7.60 2.24 -13.53
CA ALA A 80 8.26 2.80 -14.70
C ALA A 80 9.78 2.52 -14.67
N PRO A 81 10.49 2.66 -15.79
CA PRO A 81 11.94 2.45 -15.83
C PRO A 81 12.72 3.31 -14.84
N ASN A 82 12.25 4.53 -14.56
CA ASN A 82 12.85 5.45 -13.58
C ASN A 82 12.56 5.07 -12.12
N GLY A 83 11.69 4.06 -11.86
CA GLY A 83 11.31 3.59 -10.53
C GLY A 83 10.03 4.19 -9.97
N ASP A 84 9.33 5.05 -10.71
CA ASP A 84 8.04 5.59 -10.27
C ASP A 84 6.97 4.50 -10.29
N LEU A 85 6.12 4.48 -9.27
CA LEU A 85 4.95 3.62 -9.21
C LEU A 85 3.90 4.09 -10.23
N LYS A 86 3.48 3.18 -11.12
CA LYS A 86 2.46 3.49 -12.11
C LYS A 86 1.07 3.45 -11.50
N GLY A 87 0.23 4.42 -11.86
CA GLY A 87 -1.19 4.41 -11.54
C GLY A 87 -1.51 4.63 -10.05
N PHE A 88 -0.55 5.10 -9.24
CA PHE A 88 -0.83 5.44 -7.85
C PHE A 88 -1.63 6.75 -7.77
N GLU A 89 -2.75 6.70 -7.06
CA GLU A 89 -3.62 7.85 -6.87
C GLU A 89 -3.84 8.10 -5.38
N PHE A 90 -3.89 9.39 -5.00
CA PHE A 90 -4.32 9.82 -3.69
C PHE A 90 -5.82 10.08 -3.70
N GLY A 91 -6.51 9.66 -2.64
CA GLY A 91 -7.88 10.09 -2.39
C GLY A 91 -7.90 11.48 -1.76
N VAL A 92 -8.96 12.23 -1.98
CA VAL A 92 -9.27 13.45 -1.23
C VAL A 92 -10.26 13.10 -0.13
N PHE A 93 -9.90 13.42 1.11
CA PHE A 93 -10.69 13.12 2.29
C PHE A 93 -11.09 14.40 3.01
N GLN A 94 -12.28 14.39 3.57
CA GLN A 94 -12.78 15.45 4.44
C GLN A 94 -12.75 14.99 5.89
N TRP A 95 -12.12 15.77 6.77
CA TRP A 95 -12.07 15.52 8.21
C TRP A 95 -13.34 15.96 8.90
N HIS A 96 -13.77 15.19 9.90
CA HIS A 96 -14.89 15.45 10.77
C HIS A 96 -14.44 15.79 12.18
N ALA A 97 -15.31 16.47 12.94
CA ALA A 97 -15.02 16.91 14.30
C ALA A 97 -14.73 15.74 15.28
N ASP A 98 -15.23 14.54 14.97
CA ASP A 98 -15.01 13.31 15.73
C ASP A 98 -13.67 12.61 15.44
N GLY A 99 -12.82 13.21 14.59
CA GLY A 99 -11.54 12.64 14.18
C GLY A 99 -11.63 11.61 13.07
N THR A 100 -12.81 11.35 12.52
CA THR A 100 -12.98 10.49 11.35
C THR A 100 -12.76 11.25 10.04
N SER A 101 -12.66 10.53 8.95
CA SER A 101 -12.59 11.13 7.60
C SER A 101 -13.39 10.33 6.60
N THR A 102 -14.02 11.02 5.65
CA THR A 102 -14.71 10.42 4.51
C THR A 102 -14.04 10.80 3.21
N GLN A 103 -13.91 9.84 2.29
CA GLN A 103 -13.38 10.12 0.96
C GLN A 103 -14.43 10.87 0.14
N VAL A 104 -14.03 11.99 -0.44
CA VAL A 104 -14.90 12.85 -1.27
C VAL A 104 -14.53 12.84 -2.75
N LYS A 105 -13.34 12.31 -3.07
CA LYS A 105 -12.86 12.08 -4.43
C LYS A 105 -11.82 10.98 -4.48
#